data_797e375cf60f827e2acc767b5ca7eb41
#
_entry.id   797e375cf60f827e2acc767b5ca7eb41
#
_cell.length_a   1.000
_cell.length_b   1.000
_cell.length_c   1.000
_cell.angle_alpha   90.00
_cell.angle_beta   90.00
_cell.angle_gamma   90.00
#
_symmetry.space_group_name_H-M   'P 1'
#
loop_
_entity.id
_entity.type
_entity.pdbx_description
1 polymer ?
#
loop_
_entity_poly.entity_id
_entity_poly.type
_entity_poly.pdbx_seq_one_letter_code
_entity_poly.pdbx_strand_id
1 'polypeptide(L)'
;MKPKVKSGLKIIALNRKASFNYFFNELLEAGIVLRGSEIKSVRSGKVNIAESYAIEKQNEIYLVNSHIPHYKQASYTNHNPYAERKLLLSKKEIKKLIGKVNEDGFTLVPTKMYFKNGKAKIEIAVGLSLIHISEPTRRWI
;
A
#
# COMPACT_ATOMS: atom_id res chain seq x y z
N MET A 1 -18.90 -21.66 9.06
CA MET A 1 -18.56 -21.50 7.80
C MET A 1 -17.56 -20.45 7.64
N LYS A 2 -16.67 -20.64 6.82
CA LYS A 2 -15.70 -19.71 6.70
C LYS A 2 -16.21 -18.50 6.00
N PRO A 3 -15.64 -17.42 6.29
CA PRO A 3 -16.07 -16.21 5.67
C PRO A 3 -15.99 -16.34 4.19
N LYS A 4 -17.03 -15.90 3.58
CA LYS A 4 -17.06 -15.95 2.22
C LYS A 4 -16.29 -14.88 1.69
N VAL A 5 -15.51 -15.18 0.74
CA VAL A 5 -14.85 -14.14 -0.02
C VAL A 5 -15.92 -13.45 -0.80
N LYS A 6 -15.93 -12.14 -0.74
CA LYS A 6 -16.92 -11.42 -1.47
C LYS A 6 -16.73 -11.64 -2.93
N SER A 7 -17.85 -11.64 -3.62
CA SER A 7 -17.82 -11.82 -5.05
C SER A 7 -16.87 -10.82 -5.67
N GLY A 8 -15.99 -11.30 -6.53
CA GLY A 8 -15.05 -10.44 -7.21
C GLY A 8 -13.83 -10.02 -6.43
N LEU A 9 -13.68 -10.50 -5.21
CA LEU A 9 -12.53 -10.17 -4.38
C LEU A 9 -11.49 -11.27 -4.43
N LYS A 10 -10.25 -10.92 -4.73
CA LYS A 10 -9.16 -11.89 -4.75
C LYS A 10 -7.93 -11.28 -4.13
N ILE A 11 -7.43 -11.84 -3.05
CA ILE A 11 -6.27 -11.32 -2.37
C ILE A 11 -5.00 -11.69 -3.10
N ILE A 12 -4.14 -10.71 -3.34
CA ILE A 12 -2.88 -10.89 -4.05
C ILE A 12 -1.71 -10.97 -3.10
N ALA A 13 -1.64 -10.06 -2.14
CA ALA A 13 -0.49 -10.00 -1.24
C ALA A 13 -0.94 -9.50 0.12
N LEU A 14 -0.27 -9.99 1.15
CA LEU A 14 -0.54 -9.57 2.52
C LEU A 14 0.74 -9.02 3.13
N ASN A 15 0.60 -8.02 3.97
CA ASN A 15 1.73 -7.48 4.71
C ASN A 15 1.54 -7.83 6.18
N ARG A 16 2.01 -9.01 6.55
CA ARG A 16 1.81 -9.49 7.92
C ARG A 16 2.65 -8.76 8.94
N LYS A 17 3.77 -8.21 8.50
CA LYS A 17 4.63 -7.46 9.41
C LYS A 17 3.97 -6.19 9.91
N ALA A 18 3.07 -5.62 9.14
CA ALA A 18 2.48 -4.35 9.50
C ALA A 18 1.75 -4.41 10.84
N SER A 19 1.04 -5.50 11.09
CA SER A 19 0.29 -5.61 12.33
C SER A 19 1.20 -5.75 13.55
N PHE A 20 2.43 -6.20 13.35
CA PHE A 20 3.38 -6.31 14.46
C PHE A 20 4.15 -5.02 14.69
N ASN A 21 4.34 -4.24 13.65
CA ASN A 21 5.19 -3.05 13.71
C ASN A 21 4.44 -1.75 13.88
N TYR A 22 3.13 -1.77 13.73
CA TYR A 22 2.32 -0.54 13.79
C TYR A 22 1.04 -0.75 14.57
N PHE A 23 0.66 0.30 15.26
CA PHE A 23 -0.66 0.38 15.86
C PHE A 23 -1.56 1.06 14.84
N PHE A 24 -2.57 0.35 14.35
CA PHE A 24 -3.44 0.87 13.30
C PHE A 24 -4.53 1.75 13.89
N ASN A 25 -4.63 2.96 13.37
CA ASN A 25 -5.69 3.87 13.76
C ASN A 25 -6.89 3.74 12.83
N GLU A 26 -6.63 3.52 11.56
CA GLU A 26 -7.67 3.56 10.57
C GLU A 26 -7.24 2.78 9.33
N LEU A 27 -8.21 2.23 8.62
CA LEU A 27 -7.95 1.52 7.37
C LEU A 27 -8.74 2.16 6.25
N LEU A 28 -8.13 2.25 5.06
CA LEU A 28 -8.75 2.82 3.89
C LEU A 28 -8.47 1.96 2.67
N GLU A 29 -9.43 1.92 1.76
CA GLU A 29 -9.22 1.23 0.49
C GLU A 29 -8.86 2.26 -0.58
N ALA A 30 -7.79 2.02 -1.32
CA ALA A 30 -7.38 2.89 -2.40
C ALA A 30 -7.26 2.09 -3.69
N GLY A 31 -7.50 2.75 -4.81
CA GLY A 31 -7.15 2.17 -6.08
C GLY A 31 -5.65 2.35 -6.28
N ILE A 32 -5.07 1.60 -7.19
CA ILE A 32 -3.67 1.73 -7.50
C ILE A 32 -3.49 1.74 -9.01
N VAL A 33 -2.72 2.70 -9.50
CA VAL A 33 -2.47 2.84 -10.93
C VAL A 33 -1.34 1.92 -11.33
N LEU A 34 -1.60 1.00 -12.23
CA LEU A 34 -0.61 0.03 -12.69
C LEU A 34 -0.49 0.05 -14.21
N ARG A 35 0.71 -0.22 -14.70
CA ARG A 35 0.91 -0.39 -16.12
C ARG A 35 0.47 -1.79 -16.54
N GLY A 36 0.37 -2.02 -17.85
CA GLY A 36 -0.08 -3.32 -18.33
C GLY A 36 0.79 -4.46 -17.84
N SER A 37 2.12 -4.31 -17.91
CA SER A 37 3.02 -5.38 -17.45
C SER A 37 2.91 -5.58 -15.95
N GLU A 38 2.63 -4.52 -15.20
CA GLU A 38 2.44 -4.63 -13.77
C GLU A 38 1.18 -5.41 -13.43
N ILE A 39 0.10 -5.13 -14.14
CA ILE A 39 -1.15 -5.85 -13.92
C ILE A 39 -0.98 -7.34 -14.16
N LYS A 40 -0.27 -7.67 -15.22
CA LYS A 40 -0.04 -9.08 -15.52
C LYS A 40 0.81 -9.75 -14.46
N SER A 41 1.82 -9.04 -13.97
CA SER A 41 2.66 -9.57 -12.91
C SER A 41 1.87 -9.72 -11.60
N VAL A 42 1.03 -8.75 -11.30
CA VAL A 42 0.20 -8.80 -10.09
C VAL A 42 -0.75 -9.98 -10.14
N ARG A 43 -1.28 -10.28 -11.31
CA ARG A 43 -2.16 -11.44 -11.44
C ARG A 43 -1.47 -12.74 -11.13
N SER A 44 -0.16 -12.81 -11.32
CA SER A 44 0.58 -14.02 -11.00
C SER A 44 0.82 -14.15 -9.49
N GLY A 45 0.55 -13.10 -8.72
CA GLY A 45 0.59 -13.17 -7.27
C GLY A 45 1.95 -13.04 -6.64
N LYS A 46 2.95 -12.56 -7.36
CA LYS A 46 4.29 -12.46 -6.82
C LYS A 46 4.67 -11.06 -6.37
N VAL A 47 3.74 -10.36 -5.79
CA VAL A 47 3.95 -8.99 -5.33
C VAL A 47 4.40 -9.00 -3.88
N ASN A 48 5.33 -8.13 -3.53
CA ASN A 48 5.79 -7.98 -2.16
C ASN A 48 5.54 -6.57 -1.69
N ILE A 49 4.73 -6.40 -0.66
CA ILE A 49 4.43 -5.09 -0.10
C ILE A 49 4.92 -4.95 1.33
N ALA A 50 5.71 -5.89 1.81
CA ALA A 50 6.10 -5.90 3.22
C ALA A 50 6.95 -4.70 3.64
N GLU A 51 7.76 -4.18 2.73
CA GLU A 51 8.62 -3.06 3.05
C GLU A 51 8.13 -1.75 2.44
N SER A 52 6.91 -1.73 1.97
CA SER A 52 6.40 -0.54 1.29
C SER A 52 5.65 0.36 2.24
N TYR A 53 5.48 1.59 1.83
CA TYR A 53 4.73 2.58 2.58
C TYR A 53 4.23 3.62 1.59
N ALA A 54 3.34 4.49 2.05
CA ALA A 54 2.78 5.50 1.17
C ALA A 54 3.23 6.88 1.62
N ILE A 55 3.45 7.77 0.64
CA ILE A 55 3.90 9.13 0.92
C ILE A 55 3.03 10.11 0.15
N GLU A 56 3.02 11.34 0.63
CA GLU A 56 2.37 12.43 -0.06
C GLU A 56 3.37 13.11 -1.00
N LYS A 57 2.91 13.47 -2.18
CA LYS A 57 3.77 14.13 -3.14
C LYS A 57 2.86 14.92 -4.07
N GLN A 58 2.99 16.24 -4.04
CA GLN A 58 2.19 17.13 -4.87
C GLN A 58 0.69 16.91 -4.64
N ASN A 59 0.30 16.76 -3.38
CA ASN A 59 -1.10 16.58 -2.98
C ASN A 59 -1.72 15.29 -3.50
N GLU A 60 -0.88 14.30 -3.79
CA GLU A 60 -1.33 12.97 -4.15
C GLU A 60 -0.61 11.98 -3.27
N ILE A 61 -1.13 10.76 -3.21
CA ILE A 61 -0.54 9.71 -2.39
C ILE A 61 0.08 8.67 -3.30
N TYR A 62 1.32 8.31 -3.02
CA TYR A 62 2.05 7.32 -3.81
C TYR A 62 2.54 6.19 -2.93
N LEU A 63 2.44 4.97 -3.44
CA LEU A 63 3.00 3.81 -2.76
C LEU A 63 4.45 3.66 -3.23
N VAL A 64 5.38 3.61 -2.28
CA VAL A 64 6.80 3.48 -2.61
C VAL A 64 7.35 2.20 -2.03
N ASN A 65 8.39 1.72 -2.66
CA ASN A 65 9.12 0.53 -2.22
C ASN A 65 8.31 -0.76 -2.25
N SER A 66 7.24 -0.80 -3.02
CA SER A 66 6.56 -2.06 -3.28
C SER A 66 7.27 -2.74 -4.44
N HIS A 67 7.32 -4.06 -4.41
CA HIS A 67 8.02 -4.82 -5.44
C HIS A 67 7.03 -5.60 -6.28
N ILE A 68 6.98 -5.29 -7.55
CA ILE A 68 6.19 -6.03 -8.53
C ILE A 68 7.19 -6.56 -9.56
N PRO A 69 7.43 -7.87 -9.60
CA PRO A 69 8.48 -8.39 -10.48
C PRO A 69 8.17 -8.18 -11.95
N HIS A 70 9.20 -8.24 -12.76
CA HIS A 70 9.02 -8.14 -14.21
C HIS A 70 8.10 -9.24 -14.68
N TYR A 71 7.30 -8.93 -15.69
CA TYR A 71 6.47 -9.93 -16.31
C TYR A 71 7.31 -10.59 -17.39
N LYS A 72 7.58 -11.87 -17.22
CA LYS A 72 8.52 -12.55 -18.08
C LYS A 72 8.17 -12.56 -19.55
N GLN A 73 6.87 -12.55 -19.85
CA GLN A 73 6.44 -12.60 -21.23
C GLN A 73 6.45 -11.22 -21.90
N ALA A 74 6.67 -10.16 -21.15
CA ALA A 74 6.78 -8.84 -21.76
C ALA A 74 8.16 -8.72 -22.38
N SER A 75 8.24 -8.24 -23.62
CA SER A 75 9.54 -8.18 -24.26
C SER A 75 10.35 -7.01 -23.71
N TYR A 76 10.21 -5.82 -24.27
CA TYR A 76 11.07 -4.75 -23.82
C TYR A 76 10.37 -3.61 -23.14
N THR A 77 9.10 -3.73 -22.90
CA THR A 77 8.37 -2.64 -22.22
C THR A 77 7.98 -3.06 -20.83
N ASN A 78 8.92 -3.65 -20.12
CA ASN A 78 8.66 -4.03 -18.75
C ASN A 78 8.80 -2.81 -17.84
N HIS A 79 8.23 -2.91 -16.66
CA HIS A 79 8.22 -1.83 -15.71
C HIS A 79 9.40 -1.93 -14.74
N ASN A 80 9.65 -0.86 -14.02
CA ASN A 80 10.61 -0.89 -12.91
C ASN A 80 9.93 -1.59 -11.74
N PRO A 81 10.50 -2.68 -11.22
CA PRO A 81 9.85 -3.41 -10.12
C PRO A 81 9.56 -2.57 -8.89
N TYR A 82 10.35 -1.54 -8.64
CA TYR A 82 10.19 -0.69 -7.47
C TYR A 82 9.65 0.69 -7.80
N ALA A 83 8.98 0.85 -8.93
CA ALA A 83 8.46 2.16 -9.32
C ALA A 83 7.46 2.67 -8.27
N GLU A 84 7.40 3.98 -8.15
CA GLU A 84 6.36 4.61 -7.34
C GLU A 84 5.04 4.43 -8.05
N ARG A 85 4.00 4.14 -7.30
CA ARG A 85 2.69 3.91 -7.91
C ARG A 85 1.66 4.79 -7.25
N LYS A 86 0.91 5.50 -8.07
CA LYS A 86 -0.07 6.44 -7.57
C LYS A 86 -1.27 5.71 -7.01
N LEU A 87 -1.73 6.16 -5.87
CA LEU A 87 -2.93 5.63 -5.25
C LEU A 87 -4.10 6.54 -5.57
N LEU A 88 -5.25 5.93 -5.83
CA LEU A 88 -6.45 6.66 -6.20
C LEU A 88 -7.37 6.77 -4.99
N LEU A 89 -7.49 7.99 -4.51
CA LEU A 89 -8.32 8.31 -3.36
C LEU A 89 -9.06 9.59 -3.65
N SER A 90 -10.17 9.81 -2.97
CA SER A 90 -10.89 11.06 -3.12
C SER A 90 -10.07 12.20 -2.53
N LYS A 91 -10.34 13.42 -2.97
CA LYS A 91 -9.62 14.58 -2.44
C LYS A 91 -9.79 14.71 -0.95
N LYS A 92 -10.96 14.38 -0.46
CA LYS A 92 -11.24 14.44 0.96
C LYS A 92 -10.37 13.46 1.73
N GLU A 93 -10.24 12.24 1.21
CA GLU A 93 -9.40 11.23 1.83
C GLU A 93 -7.94 11.63 1.80
N ILE A 94 -7.48 12.17 0.70
CA ILE A 94 -6.09 12.61 0.58
C ILE A 94 -5.78 13.70 1.61
N LYS A 95 -6.65 14.68 1.74
CA LYS A 95 -6.45 15.73 2.72
C LYS A 95 -6.38 15.19 4.12
N LYS A 96 -7.27 14.26 4.44
CA LYS A 96 -7.31 13.65 5.75
C LYS A 96 -6.01 12.91 6.04
N LEU A 97 -5.52 12.15 5.07
CA LEU A 97 -4.28 11.38 5.26
C LEU A 97 -3.06 12.29 5.40
N ILE A 98 -3.01 13.35 4.63
CA ILE A 98 -1.90 14.30 4.74
C ILE A 98 -1.89 14.93 6.12
N GLY A 99 -3.06 15.28 6.64
CA GLY A 99 -3.16 15.84 7.97
C GLY A 99 -2.67 14.87 9.03
N LYS A 100 -3.07 13.61 8.92
CA LYS A 100 -2.65 12.61 9.88
C LYS A 100 -1.13 12.45 9.91
N VAL A 101 -0.52 12.38 8.75
CA VAL A 101 0.92 12.20 8.67
C VAL A 101 1.66 13.42 9.20
N ASN A 102 1.23 14.61 8.78
CA ASN A 102 1.95 15.83 9.14
C ASN A 102 1.72 16.28 10.58
N GLU A 103 0.51 16.10 11.07
CA GLU A 103 0.19 16.60 12.39
C GLU A 103 0.41 15.59 13.48
N ASP A 104 0.06 14.35 13.20
CA ASP A 104 0.07 13.31 14.23
C ASP A 104 1.24 12.34 14.10
N GLY A 105 2.03 12.47 13.06
CA GLY A 105 3.19 11.59 12.90
C GLY A 105 2.86 10.17 12.51
N PHE A 106 1.68 9.94 11.94
CA PHE A 106 1.32 8.61 11.48
C PHE A 106 2.03 8.27 10.17
N THR A 107 2.19 6.99 9.94
CA THR A 107 2.73 6.46 8.70
C THR A 107 1.64 5.73 7.95
N LEU A 108 1.67 5.80 6.64
CA LEU A 108 0.69 5.09 5.83
C LEU A 108 1.34 3.81 5.32
N VAL A 109 0.80 2.67 5.73
CA VAL A 109 1.37 1.38 5.33
C VAL A 109 0.32 0.49 4.69
N PRO A 110 0.68 -0.23 3.63
CA PRO A 110 -0.27 -1.14 3.02
C PRO A 110 -0.38 -2.41 3.85
N THR A 111 -1.58 -2.91 4.01
CA THR A 111 -1.81 -4.14 4.73
C THR A 111 -2.07 -5.30 3.78
N LYS A 112 -2.71 -5.03 2.67
CA LYS A 112 -2.96 -6.07 1.66
C LYS A 112 -3.28 -5.45 0.32
N MET A 113 -3.00 -6.21 -0.72
CA MET A 113 -3.36 -5.83 -2.08
C MET A 113 -4.28 -6.90 -2.63
N TYR A 114 -5.28 -6.51 -3.39
CA TYR A 114 -6.26 -7.45 -3.88
C TYR A 114 -6.93 -6.93 -5.15
N PHE A 115 -7.56 -7.84 -5.88
CA PHE A 115 -8.42 -7.44 -6.98
C PHE A 115 -9.85 -7.43 -6.47
N LYS A 116 -10.57 -6.39 -6.83
CA LYS A 116 -11.97 -6.28 -6.49
C LYS A 116 -12.72 -5.92 -7.75
N ASN A 117 -13.54 -6.84 -8.22
CA ASN A 117 -14.27 -6.67 -9.48
C ASN A 117 -13.32 -6.33 -10.62
N GLY A 118 -12.18 -7.03 -10.67
CA GLY A 118 -11.22 -6.85 -11.76
C GLY A 118 -10.30 -5.68 -11.63
N LYS A 119 -10.42 -4.88 -10.58
CA LYS A 119 -9.56 -3.71 -10.40
C LYS A 119 -8.62 -3.92 -9.23
N ALA A 120 -7.37 -3.49 -9.41
CA ALA A 120 -6.38 -3.63 -8.35
C ALA A 120 -6.66 -2.59 -7.27
N LYS A 121 -6.73 -3.05 -6.03
CA LYS A 121 -6.95 -2.21 -4.87
C LYS A 121 -5.92 -2.51 -3.82
N ILE A 122 -5.70 -1.55 -2.93
CA ILE A 122 -4.78 -1.76 -1.83
C ILE A 122 -5.40 -1.17 -0.58
N GLU A 123 -5.29 -1.89 0.52
CA GLU A 123 -5.75 -1.39 1.80
C GLU A 123 -4.61 -0.70 2.49
N ILE A 124 -4.81 0.55 2.88
CA ILE A 124 -3.79 1.35 3.56
C ILE A 124 -4.21 1.55 5.00
N ALA A 125 -3.29 1.32 5.91
CA ALA A 125 -3.52 1.58 7.33
C ALA A 125 -2.81 2.86 7.71
N VAL A 126 -3.51 3.67 8.50
CA VAL A 126 -2.89 4.84 9.12
C VAL A 126 -2.36 4.33 10.46
N GLY A 127 -1.06 4.21 10.58
CA GLY A 127 -0.47 3.53 11.72
C GLY A 127 0.63 4.31 12.39
N LEU A 128 0.77 4.07 13.68
CA LEU A 128 1.82 4.65 14.48
C LEU A 128 2.87 3.57 14.72
N SER A 129 4.11 3.86 14.39
CA SER A 129 5.17 2.87 14.52
C SER A 129 5.41 2.53 15.99
N LEU A 130 5.37 1.25 16.30
CA LEU A 130 5.63 0.79 17.66
C LEU A 130 7.09 0.94 18.02
N ILE A 131 7.94 0.92 17.02
CA ILE A 131 9.37 1.13 17.26
C ILE A 131 9.62 2.54 17.76
N HIS A 132 8.95 3.52 17.17
CA HIS A 132 9.11 4.90 17.61
C HIS A 132 8.55 5.09 19.01
N ILE A 133 7.48 4.39 19.34
CA ILE A 133 6.93 4.47 20.66
C ILE A 133 7.92 3.95 21.70
N SER A 134 8.64 2.89 21.34
CA SER A 134 9.58 2.30 22.28
C SER A 134 10.88 3.10 22.41
N GLU A 135 11.11 4.10 21.57
CA GLU A 135 12.32 4.91 21.65
C GLU A 135 11.98 6.38 21.66
N PRO A 136 11.18 6.82 22.59
CA PRO A 136 10.73 8.19 22.53
C PRO A 136 11.80 9.23 22.79
N THR A 137 12.78 8.92 23.62
CA THR A 137 13.76 9.92 23.99
C THR A 137 14.65 10.36 22.86
N ARG A 138 14.89 9.46 21.93
CA ARG A 138 15.77 9.81 20.85
C ARG A 138 15.29 10.95 20.01
N ARG A 139 14.01 11.14 19.96
CA ARG A 139 13.45 12.13 19.11
C ARG A 139 13.52 13.51 19.64
N TRP A 140 13.83 13.66 20.90
CA TRP A 140 13.83 14.97 21.49
C TRP A 140 15.16 15.63 21.50
N ILE A 141 16.14 14.99 20.99
CA ILE A 141 17.47 15.53 21.00
C ILE A 141 17.71 16.44 19.86
#